data_22d321a30fb9518e14a00d53271460cd
#
_entry.id   22d321a30fb9518e14a00d53271460cd
#
_cell.length_a   1.000
_cell.length_b   1.000
_cell.length_c   1.000
_cell.angle_alpha   90.00
_cell.angle_beta   90.00
_cell.angle_gamma   90.00
#
_symmetry.space_group_name_H-M   'P 1'
#
loop_
_entity.id
_entity.type
_entity.pdbx_description
1 polymer ?
#
loop_
_entity_poly.entity_id
_entity_poly.type
_entity_poly.pdbx_seq_one_letter_code
_entity_poly.pdbx_strand_id
1 'polypeptide(L)'
;MNRHIALGLAAALAVASPALAQQPKSELRPSQAPETAPKASEAGKAPMAPGLEEAADPFAAYQRGFYASAFQLALKRVETNRTDAAAMTLLGQLYREGNGAPRDPKEAARWFRLAADLGDSNAAFAYGVSLLKGDGVPLDRAAAQQQFQRAAEKNHAEALYNLGVMAIEDSPGAPDFKKATDYFLRGAAAGSADAAYSLGVLYHNGRGVDHNDHEAVGWFKQAAEADNVPGMVEYAIMLFNGEGVLKDEAGAARWFLKAAQRNNPVAQNRAARLLAAGRGVQTNLVEAMKWHLLARNAGIQDEWLDGRLTQLSASQRATVEEAVKKFNGG
;
A
#
# COMPACT_ATOMS: atom_id res chain seq x y z
N MET A 1 20.32 -0.52 21.42
CA MET A 1 19.91 -1.32 20.24
C MET A 1 18.48 -1.00 19.76
N ASN A 2 17.88 0.15 20.16
CA ASN A 2 16.44 0.44 19.96
C ASN A 2 16.16 1.60 18.97
N ARG A 3 16.97 1.79 17.92
CA ARG A 3 16.78 2.90 16.96
C ARG A 3 16.09 2.54 15.65
N HIS A 4 15.85 1.26 15.36
CA HIS A 4 15.36 0.83 14.04
C HIS A 4 13.83 0.62 13.94
N ILE A 5 13.12 0.52 15.06
CA ILE A 5 11.66 0.25 15.08
C ILE A 5 10.84 1.54 14.87
N ALA A 6 11.39 2.70 15.28
CA ALA A 6 10.73 4.00 15.06
C ALA A 6 10.70 4.43 13.57
N LEU A 7 11.58 3.87 12.74
CA LEU A 7 11.65 4.14 11.29
C LEU A 7 10.55 3.42 10.49
N GLY A 8 10.02 2.30 10.96
CA GLY A 8 8.97 1.54 10.26
C GLY A 8 7.63 2.29 10.27
N LEU A 9 7.21 2.79 11.42
CA LEU A 9 5.98 3.59 11.51
C LEU A 9 6.14 4.94 10.80
N ALA A 10 7.33 5.58 10.93
CA ALA A 10 7.62 6.83 10.25
C ALA A 10 7.71 6.69 8.73
N ALA A 11 8.14 5.53 8.19
CA ALA A 11 8.17 5.28 6.75
C ALA A 11 6.78 4.99 6.16
N ALA A 12 5.90 4.33 6.91
CA ALA A 12 4.48 4.18 6.53
C ALA A 12 3.72 5.52 6.66
N LEU A 13 4.17 6.41 7.56
CA LEU A 13 3.63 7.76 7.79
C LEU A 13 4.27 8.83 6.87
N ALA A 14 5.45 8.57 6.28
CA ALA A 14 6.21 9.55 5.49
C ALA A 14 5.67 9.80 4.06
N VAL A 15 4.50 9.28 3.69
CA VAL A 15 3.85 9.60 2.41
C VAL A 15 3.04 10.91 2.47
N ALA A 16 3.03 11.63 3.59
CA ALA A 16 2.34 12.90 3.72
C ALA A 16 3.14 13.92 4.53
N SER A 17 4.02 14.65 3.89
CA SER A 17 4.36 16.01 4.33
C SER A 17 4.71 16.88 3.15
N PRO A 18 3.89 17.92 2.90
CA PRO A 18 4.43 19.21 2.54
C PRO A 18 4.04 20.28 3.56
N ALA A 19 4.93 21.27 3.68
CA ALA A 19 4.85 22.44 4.53
C ALA A 19 3.50 23.17 4.47
N LEU A 20 3.02 23.54 5.65
CA LEU A 20 1.86 24.38 5.89
C LEU A 20 2.06 25.79 5.32
N ALA A 21 1.18 26.18 4.41
CA ALA A 21 0.80 27.58 4.17
C ALA A 21 -0.62 27.79 4.68
N GLN A 22 -0.78 28.71 5.63
CA GLN A 22 -2.05 29.14 6.18
C GLN A 22 -2.92 29.80 5.08
N GLN A 23 -4.18 29.38 4.94
CA GLN A 23 -5.20 30.13 4.22
C GLN A 23 -6.53 30.16 4.98
N PRO A 24 -7.37 31.20 4.77
CA PRO A 24 -8.45 31.57 5.65
C PRO A 24 -9.71 30.72 5.47
N LYS A 25 -10.50 30.64 6.53
CA LYS A 25 -11.80 29.96 6.63
C LYS A 25 -12.77 30.52 5.58
N SER A 26 -13.22 29.65 4.65
CA SER A 26 -14.37 29.96 3.78
C SER A 26 -15.64 29.34 4.37
N GLU A 27 -16.68 30.18 4.43
CA GLU A 27 -18.01 29.84 4.92
C GLU A 27 -18.69 28.75 4.09
N LEU A 28 -19.26 27.76 4.77
CA LEU A 28 -20.09 26.71 4.17
C LEU A 28 -21.35 27.32 3.54
N ARG A 29 -21.47 27.27 2.22
CA ARG A 29 -22.75 27.50 1.53
C ARG A 29 -23.55 26.18 1.49
N PRO A 30 -24.90 26.27 1.60
CA PRO A 30 -25.74 25.07 1.59
C PRO A 30 -25.73 24.37 0.24
N SER A 31 -25.84 23.05 0.30
CA SER A 31 -25.93 22.09 -0.80
C SER A 31 -26.81 22.55 -1.95
N GLN A 32 -26.21 22.73 -3.13
CA GLN A 32 -26.94 22.83 -4.38
C GLN A 32 -27.34 21.43 -4.87
N ALA A 33 -28.49 21.33 -5.52
CA ALA A 33 -29.05 20.13 -6.11
C ALA A 33 -28.04 19.33 -6.98
N PRO A 34 -28.21 18.02 -7.18
CA PRO A 34 -27.23 17.19 -7.85
C PRO A 34 -26.89 17.72 -9.24
N GLU A 35 -25.63 18.05 -9.41
CA GLU A 35 -25.06 18.47 -10.69
C GLU A 35 -25.24 17.37 -11.73
N THR A 36 -25.79 17.70 -12.88
CA THR A 36 -26.03 16.73 -13.96
C THR A 36 -24.73 16.01 -14.35
N ALA A 37 -24.83 14.70 -14.63
CA ALA A 37 -23.71 13.90 -15.09
C ALA A 37 -22.94 14.58 -16.23
N PRO A 38 -21.60 14.53 -16.24
CA PRO A 38 -20.78 15.19 -17.26
C PRO A 38 -21.13 14.66 -18.66
N LYS A 39 -21.18 15.55 -19.64
CA LYS A 39 -21.22 15.13 -21.04
C LYS A 39 -19.89 14.49 -21.39
N ALA A 40 -19.92 13.29 -22.05
CA ALA A 40 -18.75 12.61 -22.53
C ALA A 40 -17.86 13.57 -23.33
N SER A 41 -16.61 13.76 -22.87
CA SER A 41 -15.60 14.46 -23.66
C SER A 41 -15.27 13.62 -24.90
N GLU A 42 -14.74 14.23 -25.98
CA GLU A 42 -14.39 13.53 -27.22
C GLU A 42 -13.35 12.41 -27.08
N ALA A 43 -12.89 12.12 -25.87
CA ALA A 43 -11.86 11.16 -25.51
C ALA A 43 -12.22 9.67 -25.81
N GLY A 44 -13.45 9.38 -26.16
CA GLY A 44 -13.95 8.01 -26.33
C GLY A 44 -14.04 7.48 -27.75
N LYS A 45 -13.36 8.04 -28.74
CA LYS A 45 -13.51 7.65 -30.15
C LYS A 45 -12.67 6.43 -30.61
N ALA A 46 -12.00 5.71 -29.73
CA ALA A 46 -11.33 4.48 -30.11
C ALA A 46 -12.36 3.37 -30.42
N PRO A 47 -12.23 2.63 -31.53
CA PRO A 47 -13.19 1.59 -31.88
C PRO A 47 -13.17 0.47 -30.85
N MET A 48 -14.35 -0.04 -30.49
CA MET A 48 -14.50 -1.22 -29.63
C MET A 48 -13.86 -2.45 -30.32
N ALA A 49 -13.25 -3.31 -29.53
CA ALA A 49 -12.71 -4.56 -30.05
C ALA A 49 -13.85 -5.42 -30.64
N PRO A 50 -13.68 -6.03 -31.83
CA PRO A 50 -14.70 -6.86 -32.46
C PRO A 50 -15.16 -8.01 -31.57
N GLY A 51 -16.48 -8.22 -31.44
CA GLY A 51 -17.06 -9.34 -30.68
C GLY A 51 -17.44 -9.02 -29.23
N LEU A 52 -17.33 -7.77 -28.77
CA LEU A 52 -17.71 -7.34 -27.40
C LEU A 52 -19.08 -6.65 -27.35
N GLU A 53 -19.85 -6.65 -28.43
CA GLU A 53 -21.02 -5.76 -28.57
C GLU A 53 -22.31 -6.22 -27.84
N GLU A 54 -22.51 -7.53 -27.60
CA GLU A 54 -23.83 -8.02 -27.14
C GLU A 54 -23.92 -8.47 -25.68
N ALA A 55 -22.81 -8.65 -24.97
CA ALA A 55 -22.83 -9.09 -23.56
C ALA A 55 -21.70 -8.44 -22.74
N ALA A 56 -21.31 -7.21 -23.09
CA ALA A 56 -20.04 -6.66 -22.62
C ALA A 56 -20.22 -5.96 -21.26
N ASP A 57 -19.81 -6.65 -20.22
CA ASP A 57 -19.61 -6.06 -18.91
C ASP A 57 -18.34 -5.18 -18.90
N PRO A 58 -18.45 -3.87 -18.54
CA PRO A 58 -17.30 -2.98 -18.48
C PRO A 58 -16.20 -3.46 -17.54
N PHE A 59 -16.56 -4.16 -16.48
CA PHE A 59 -15.61 -4.72 -15.51
C PHE A 59 -14.81 -5.88 -16.12
N ALA A 60 -15.48 -6.78 -16.84
CA ALA A 60 -14.81 -7.86 -17.55
C ALA A 60 -13.86 -7.34 -18.64
N ALA A 61 -14.25 -6.29 -19.36
CA ALA A 61 -13.38 -5.62 -20.34
C ALA A 61 -12.15 -5.00 -19.65
N TYR A 62 -12.33 -4.33 -18.51
CA TYR A 62 -11.25 -3.76 -17.72
C TYR A 62 -10.27 -4.83 -17.25
N GLN A 63 -10.75 -5.94 -16.66
CA GLN A 63 -9.91 -7.03 -16.16
C GLN A 63 -9.09 -7.70 -17.27
N ARG A 64 -9.57 -7.70 -18.49
CA ARG A 64 -8.86 -8.24 -19.68
C ARG A 64 -7.90 -7.22 -20.31
N GLY A 65 -7.81 -5.99 -19.78
CA GLY A 65 -6.98 -4.93 -20.35
C GLY A 65 -7.58 -4.21 -21.57
N PHE A 66 -8.85 -4.46 -21.90
CA PHE A 66 -9.57 -3.77 -22.98
C PHE A 66 -10.13 -2.44 -22.48
N TYR A 67 -9.23 -1.53 -22.07
CA TYR A 67 -9.60 -0.31 -21.34
C TYR A 67 -10.46 0.66 -22.17
N ALA A 68 -10.20 0.79 -23.49
CA ALA A 68 -11.05 1.62 -24.34
C ALA A 68 -12.49 1.10 -24.41
N SER A 69 -12.68 -0.21 -24.53
CA SER A 69 -13.98 -0.86 -24.49
C SER A 69 -14.64 -0.72 -23.11
N ALA A 70 -13.87 -0.92 -22.03
CA ALA A 70 -14.36 -0.74 -20.66
C ALA A 70 -14.89 0.67 -20.44
N PHE A 71 -14.19 1.69 -20.94
CA PHE A 71 -14.59 3.09 -20.86
C PHE A 71 -15.91 3.35 -21.58
N GLN A 72 -16.04 2.91 -22.85
CA GLN A 72 -17.26 3.08 -23.63
C GLN A 72 -18.47 2.39 -23.00
N LEU A 73 -18.28 1.15 -22.54
CA LEU A 73 -19.32 0.38 -21.89
C LEU A 73 -19.76 0.99 -20.57
N ALA A 74 -18.81 1.49 -19.77
CA ALA A 74 -19.11 2.17 -18.52
C ALA A 74 -19.89 3.47 -18.77
N LEU A 75 -19.52 4.28 -19.78
CA LEU A 75 -20.26 5.46 -20.19
C LEU A 75 -21.70 5.12 -20.60
N LYS A 76 -21.87 4.14 -21.50
CA LYS A 76 -23.19 3.68 -21.94
C LYS A 76 -24.05 3.20 -20.77
N ARG A 77 -23.44 2.53 -19.81
CA ARG A 77 -24.12 2.04 -18.62
C ARG A 77 -24.59 3.18 -17.71
N VAL A 78 -23.79 4.20 -17.51
CA VAL A 78 -24.15 5.41 -16.74
C VAL A 78 -25.20 6.24 -17.49
N GLU A 79 -25.14 6.35 -18.82
CA GLU A 79 -26.18 7.00 -19.62
C GLU A 79 -27.54 6.32 -19.47
N THR A 80 -27.57 4.98 -19.45
CA THR A 80 -28.80 4.19 -19.28
C THR A 80 -29.27 4.17 -17.82
N ASN A 81 -28.35 4.10 -16.87
CA ASN A 81 -28.63 4.09 -15.44
C ASN A 81 -27.73 5.11 -14.70
N ARG A 82 -28.26 6.29 -14.46
CA ARG A 82 -27.56 7.39 -13.78
C ARG A 82 -27.28 7.16 -12.29
N THR A 83 -27.70 6.03 -11.74
CA THR A 83 -27.43 5.61 -10.37
C THR A 83 -26.48 4.41 -10.28
N ASP A 84 -25.85 4.03 -11.41
CA ASP A 84 -24.84 2.96 -11.42
C ASP A 84 -23.52 3.45 -10.85
N ALA A 85 -23.44 3.47 -9.53
CA ALA A 85 -22.25 3.91 -8.79
C ALA A 85 -21.00 3.09 -9.16
N ALA A 86 -21.13 1.79 -9.42
CA ALA A 86 -20.00 0.95 -9.78
C ALA A 86 -19.42 1.34 -11.15
N ALA A 87 -20.26 1.60 -12.15
CA ALA A 87 -19.80 2.08 -13.46
C ALA A 87 -19.14 3.46 -13.35
N MET A 88 -19.67 4.36 -12.51
CA MET A 88 -19.05 5.66 -12.23
C MET A 88 -17.68 5.51 -11.56
N THR A 89 -17.56 4.60 -10.60
CA THR A 89 -16.26 4.30 -9.95
C THR A 89 -15.23 3.82 -10.97
N LEU A 90 -15.65 2.94 -11.89
CA LEU A 90 -14.77 2.47 -12.97
C LEU A 90 -14.36 3.61 -13.91
N LEU A 91 -15.25 4.52 -14.29
CA LEU A 91 -14.90 5.71 -15.08
C LEU A 91 -13.88 6.57 -14.35
N GLY A 92 -14.09 6.84 -13.06
CA GLY A 92 -13.13 7.55 -12.23
C GLY A 92 -11.75 6.90 -12.23
N GLN A 93 -11.70 5.57 -12.13
CA GLN A 93 -10.44 4.83 -12.17
C GLN A 93 -9.76 4.92 -13.54
N LEU A 94 -10.49 4.75 -14.63
CA LEU A 94 -9.96 4.84 -16.00
C LEU A 94 -9.39 6.24 -16.30
N TYR A 95 -10.06 7.30 -15.87
CA TYR A 95 -9.54 8.67 -15.98
C TYR A 95 -8.30 8.91 -15.11
N ARG A 96 -8.27 8.38 -13.89
CA ARG A 96 -7.12 8.52 -12.99
C ARG A 96 -5.86 7.85 -13.54
N GLU A 97 -6.03 6.67 -14.14
CA GLU A 97 -4.93 5.87 -14.68
C GLU A 97 -4.51 6.29 -16.09
N GLY A 98 -5.39 6.96 -16.83
CA GLY A 98 -5.18 7.26 -18.26
C GLY A 98 -5.40 6.05 -19.15
N ASN A 99 -6.18 5.08 -18.70
CA ASN A 99 -6.48 3.84 -19.40
C ASN A 99 -7.80 3.96 -20.17
N GLY A 100 -7.77 3.81 -21.48
CA GLY A 100 -8.95 3.91 -22.35
C GLY A 100 -9.45 5.34 -22.60
N ALA A 101 -8.98 6.33 -21.82
CA ALA A 101 -9.15 7.76 -21.99
C ALA A 101 -7.88 8.48 -21.54
N PRO A 102 -7.57 9.69 -22.01
CA PRO A 102 -6.48 10.49 -21.48
C PRO A 102 -6.62 10.69 -19.97
N ARG A 103 -5.49 10.65 -19.26
CA ARG A 103 -5.50 10.91 -17.81
C ARG A 103 -6.08 12.28 -17.50
N ASP A 104 -7.12 12.29 -16.70
CA ASP A 104 -7.77 13.53 -16.22
C ASP A 104 -8.16 13.37 -14.74
N PRO A 105 -7.32 13.86 -13.81
CA PRO A 105 -7.60 13.77 -12.37
C PRO A 105 -8.86 14.53 -11.94
N LYS A 106 -9.25 15.60 -12.66
CA LYS A 106 -10.47 16.37 -12.35
C LYS A 106 -11.72 15.57 -12.66
N GLU A 107 -11.77 14.96 -13.86
CA GLU A 107 -12.88 14.07 -14.21
C GLU A 107 -12.87 12.81 -13.30
N ALA A 108 -11.71 12.25 -12.97
CA ALA A 108 -11.62 11.14 -12.04
C ALA A 108 -12.26 11.48 -10.67
N ALA A 109 -11.86 12.60 -10.07
CA ALA A 109 -12.40 13.05 -8.78
C ALA A 109 -13.91 13.35 -8.87
N ARG A 110 -14.38 13.90 -9.99
CA ARG A 110 -15.80 14.14 -10.23
C ARG A 110 -16.62 12.86 -10.26
N TRP A 111 -16.16 11.85 -11.00
CA TRP A 111 -16.82 10.54 -11.06
C TRP A 111 -16.80 9.83 -9.71
N PHE A 112 -15.67 9.87 -8.99
CA PHE A 112 -15.59 9.30 -7.64
C PHE A 112 -16.55 10.00 -6.68
N ARG A 113 -16.67 11.33 -6.71
CA ARG A 113 -17.64 12.06 -5.89
C ARG A 113 -19.07 11.61 -6.16
N LEU A 114 -19.47 11.55 -7.43
CA LEU A 114 -20.82 11.12 -7.82
C LEU A 114 -21.13 9.71 -7.32
N ALA A 115 -20.22 8.77 -7.51
CA ALA A 115 -20.39 7.40 -7.04
C ALA A 115 -20.42 7.31 -5.50
N ALA A 116 -19.56 8.10 -4.81
CA ALA A 116 -19.54 8.18 -3.36
C ALA A 116 -20.87 8.73 -2.80
N ASP A 117 -21.48 9.72 -3.47
CA ASP A 117 -22.77 10.29 -3.08
C ASP A 117 -23.92 9.27 -3.26
N LEU A 118 -23.76 8.33 -4.17
CA LEU A 118 -24.64 7.16 -4.31
C LEU A 118 -24.30 6.02 -3.32
N GLY A 119 -23.29 6.22 -2.48
CA GLY A 119 -22.93 5.29 -1.40
C GLY A 119 -21.92 4.21 -1.80
N ASP A 120 -21.20 4.33 -2.90
CA ASP A 120 -20.10 3.40 -3.22
C ASP A 120 -18.90 3.66 -2.32
N SER A 121 -18.48 2.63 -1.56
CA SER A 121 -17.38 2.76 -0.59
C SER A 121 -16.01 2.85 -1.24
N ASN A 122 -15.82 2.21 -2.41
CA ASN A 122 -14.57 2.31 -3.16
C ASN A 122 -14.41 3.72 -3.73
N ALA A 123 -15.50 4.30 -4.25
CA ALA A 123 -15.50 5.67 -4.73
C ALA A 123 -15.29 6.68 -3.60
N ALA A 124 -15.93 6.48 -2.44
CA ALA A 124 -15.74 7.33 -1.28
C ALA A 124 -14.26 7.30 -0.83
N PHE A 125 -13.65 6.12 -0.76
CA PHE A 125 -12.21 5.99 -0.50
C PHE A 125 -11.37 6.70 -1.58
N ALA A 126 -11.62 6.45 -2.87
CA ALA A 126 -10.88 7.05 -3.97
C ALA A 126 -10.98 8.58 -4.00
N TYR A 127 -12.18 9.13 -3.72
CA TYR A 127 -12.40 10.57 -3.61
C TYR A 127 -11.69 11.16 -2.40
N GLY A 128 -11.73 10.46 -1.24
CA GLY A 128 -10.96 10.82 -0.06
C GLY A 128 -9.45 10.92 -0.34
N VAL A 129 -8.89 9.96 -1.10
CA VAL A 129 -7.50 10.01 -1.54
C VAL A 129 -7.22 11.20 -2.47
N SER A 130 -8.14 11.52 -3.39
CA SER A 130 -8.03 12.70 -4.26
C SER A 130 -7.98 14.00 -3.46
N LEU A 131 -8.85 14.14 -2.45
CA LEU A 131 -8.89 15.28 -1.52
C LEU A 131 -7.62 15.38 -0.66
N LEU A 132 -7.12 14.23 -0.17
CA LEU A 132 -5.91 14.17 0.66
C LEU A 132 -4.65 14.60 -0.11
N LYS A 133 -4.58 14.30 -1.41
CA LYS A 133 -3.44 14.61 -2.29
C LYS A 133 -3.60 15.91 -3.07
N GLY A 134 -4.80 16.47 -3.16
CA GLY A 134 -5.07 17.58 -4.07
C GLY A 134 -5.06 17.17 -5.54
N ASP A 135 -5.33 15.89 -5.86
CA ASP A 135 -5.28 15.34 -7.22
C ASP A 135 -6.65 15.53 -7.91
N GLY A 136 -6.72 16.51 -8.79
CA GLY A 136 -7.95 16.90 -9.51
C GLY A 136 -8.94 17.76 -8.73
N VAL A 137 -8.73 17.92 -7.42
CA VAL A 137 -9.51 18.76 -6.50
C VAL A 137 -8.57 19.50 -5.56
N PRO A 138 -8.99 20.64 -4.97
CA PRO A 138 -8.20 21.26 -3.91
C PRO A 138 -7.93 20.29 -2.76
N LEU A 139 -6.72 20.36 -2.20
CA LEU A 139 -6.38 19.59 -1.01
C LEU A 139 -7.29 19.98 0.15
N ASP A 140 -8.00 19.01 0.71
CA ASP A 140 -8.88 19.17 1.87
C ASP A 140 -8.84 17.91 2.74
N ARG A 141 -8.01 17.97 3.79
CA ARG A 141 -7.81 16.84 4.70
C ARG A 141 -9.07 16.52 5.53
N ALA A 142 -9.85 17.55 5.89
CA ALA A 142 -11.07 17.35 6.66
C ALA A 142 -12.16 16.67 5.81
N ALA A 143 -12.33 17.12 4.56
CA ALA A 143 -13.24 16.45 3.64
C ALA A 143 -12.76 15.03 3.30
N ALA A 144 -11.44 14.80 3.15
CA ALA A 144 -10.89 13.45 2.96
C ALA A 144 -11.26 12.52 4.14
N GLN A 145 -11.11 12.99 5.38
CA GLN A 145 -11.51 12.24 6.56
C GLN A 145 -12.98 11.85 6.54
N GLN A 146 -13.87 12.76 6.15
CA GLN A 146 -15.30 12.47 6.03
C GLN A 146 -15.57 11.38 4.99
N GLN A 147 -14.89 11.41 3.84
CA GLN A 147 -15.04 10.39 2.82
C GLN A 147 -14.50 9.03 3.29
N PHE A 148 -13.37 8.99 3.99
CA PHE A 148 -12.87 7.76 4.60
C PHE A 148 -13.83 7.22 5.66
N GLN A 149 -14.49 8.07 6.46
CA GLN A 149 -15.52 7.65 7.42
C GLN A 149 -16.71 6.99 6.70
N ARG A 150 -17.22 7.59 5.62
CA ARG A 150 -18.30 6.99 4.80
C ARG A 150 -17.89 5.61 4.24
N ALA A 151 -16.66 5.47 3.75
CA ALA A 151 -16.15 4.18 3.28
C ALA A 151 -16.00 3.17 4.44
N ALA A 152 -15.53 3.63 5.61
CA ALA A 152 -15.33 2.82 6.82
C ALA A 152 -16.64 2.30 7.42
N GLU A 153 -17.78 2.98 7.21
CA GLU A 153 -19.12 2.48 7.59
C GLU A 153 -19.45 1.16 6.87
N LYS A 154 -18.89 0.96 5.68
CA LYS A 154 -18.99 -0.28 4.89
C LYS A 154 -17.76 -1.20 5.04
N ASN A 155 -16.96 -0.99 6.08
CA ASN A 155 -15.74 -1.74 6.38
C ASN A 155 -14.72 -1.76 5.24
N HIS A 156 -14.56 -0.64 4.52
CA HIS A 156 -13.51 -0.52 3.52
C HIS A 156 -12.14 -0.52 4.20
N ALA A 157 -11.34 -1.53 3.93
CA ALA A 157 -10.11 -1.84 4.66
C ALA A 157 -9.09 -0.69 4.66
N GLU A 158 -8.80 -0.13 3.47
CA GLU A 158 -7.83 0.96 3.32
C GLU A 158 -8.35 2.29 3.89
N ALA A 159 -9.68 2.52 3.90
CA ALA A 159 -10.25 3.70 4.54
C ALA A 159 -10.10 3.62 6.06
N LEU A 160 -10.31 2.46 6.65
CA LEU A 160 -10.08 2.21 8.07
C LEU A 160 -8.61 2.40 8.43
N TYR A 161 -7.68 1.87 7.62
CA TYR A 161 -6.26 2.13 7.81
C TYR A 161 -5.93 3.63 7.79
N ASN A 162 -6.40 4.36 6.78
CA ASN A 162 -6.14 5.80 6.67
C ASN A 162 -6.72 6.59 7.86
N LEU A 163 -7.91 6.24 8.36
CA LEU A 163 -8.48 6.84 9.56
C LEU A 163 -7.62 6.58 10.81
N GLY A 164 -7.05 5.38 10.94
CA GLY A 164 -6.11 5.05 12.00
C GLY A 164 -4.85 5.91 11.93
N VAL A 165 -4.28 6.08 10.74
CA VAL A 165 -3.12 6.97 10.50
C VAL A 165 -3.49 8.42 10.87
N MET A 166 -4.63 8.92 10.41
CA MET A 166 -5.09 10.28 10.72
C MET A 166 -5.34 10.49 12.22
N ALA A 167 -5.78 9.48 12.96
CA ALA A 167 -5.93 9.56 14.41
C ALA A 167 -4.59 9.77 15.14
N ILE A 168 -3.51 9.24 14.58
CA ILE A 168 -2.15 9.45 15.11
C ILE A 168 -1.61 10.83 14.71
N GLU A 169 -1.81 11.26 13.45
CA GLU A 169 -1.20 12.47 12.91
C GLU A 169 -1.97 13.76 13.28
N ASP A 170 -3.30 13.71 13.25
CA ASP A 170 -4.17 14.90 13.30
C ASP A 170 -4.71 15.22 14.70
N SER A 171 -4.36 14.43 15.71
CA SER A 171 -4.82 14.67 17.07
C SER A 171 -4.21 15.96 17.64
N PRO A 172 -5.03 16.93 18.11
CA PRO A 172 -4.52 18.12 18.74
C PRO A 172 -3.75 17.78 20.02
N GLY A 173 -2.44 18.02 20.01
CA GLY A 173 -1.57 17.85 21.18
C GLY A 173 -0.83 16.51 21.22
N ALA A 174 -1.50 15.39 21.31
CA ALA A 174 -0.86 14.07 21.38
C ALA A 174 -1.56 13.07 20.42
N PRO A 175 -0.81 12.14 19.82
CA PRO A 175 -1.36 11.09 18.97
C PRO A 175 -2.42 10.27 19.70
N ASP A 176 -3.60 10.08 19.10
CA ASP A 176 -4.65 9.23 19.64
C ASP A 176 -4.44 7.76 19.20
N PHE A 177 -3.48 7.11 19.84
CA PHE A 177 -3.16 5.72 19.57
C PHE A 177 -4.32 4.76 19.90
N LYS A 178 -5.18 5.09 20.88
CA LYS A 178 -6.33 4.26 21.22
C LYS A 178 -7.34 4.23 20.07
N LYS A 179 -7.69 5.40 19.55
CA LYS A 179 -8.59 5.54 18.40
C LYS A 179 -7.98 4.90 17.16
N ALA A 180 -6.67 5.07 16.96
CA ALA A 180 -5.95 4.43 15.85
C ALA A 180 -6.03 2.90 15.95
N THR A 181 -5.83 2.33 17.15
CA THR A 181 -5.95 0.89 17.38
C THR A 181 -7.34 0.37 16.98
N ASP A 182 -8.42 1.06 17.40
CA ASP A 182 -9.78 0.67 17.04
C ASP A 182 -10.00 0.64 15.52
N TYR A 183 -9.49 1.63 14.80
CA TYR A 183 -9.56 1.66 13.35
C TYR A 183 -8.70 0.55 12.70
N PHE A 184 -7.48 0.34 13.19
CA PHE A 184 -6.60 -0.71 12.65
C PHE A 184 -7.14 -2.12 12.91
N LEU A 185 -7.76 -2.38 14.06
CA LEU A 185 -8.43 -3.66 14.34
C LEU A 185 -9.53 -3.95 13.31
N ARG A 186 -10.38 -2.96 13.04
CA ARG A 186 -11.42 -3.09 12.02
C ARG A 186 -10.82 -3.23 10.61
N GLY A 187 -9.77 -2.46 10.30
CA GLY A 187 -9.07 -2.51 9.02
C GLY A 187 -8.42 -3.86 8.77
N ALA A 188 -7.72 -4.42 9.76
CA ALA A 188 -7.10 -5.74 9.69
C ALA A 188 -8.14 -6.86 9.56
N ALA A 189 -9.27 -6.75 10.27
CA ALA A 189 -10.40 -7.67 10.11
C ALA A 189 -11.04 -7.58 8.71
N ALA A 190 -11.01 -6.41 8.08
CA ALA A 190 -11.45 -6.19 6.70
C ALA A 190 -10.39 -6.57 5.64
N GLY A 191 -9.21 -7.05 6.04
CA GLY A 191 -8.15 -7.55 5.17
C GLY A 191 -7.02 -6.55 4.85
N SER A 192 -6.95 -5.39 5.53
CA SER A 192 -5.82 -4.46 5.35
C SER A 192 -4.54 -5.02 5.97
N ALA A 193 -3.57 -5.34 5.12
CA ALA A 193 -2.24 -5.77 5.55
C ALA A 193 -1.46 -4.67 6.28
N ASP A 194 -1.65 -3.40 5.87
CA ASP A 194 -1.02 -2.24 6.51
C ASP A 194 -1.61 -1.97 7.90
N ALA A 195 -2.92 -2.20 8.10
CA ALA A 195 -3.53 -2.13 9.41
C ALA A 195 -3.02 -3.23 10.35
N ALA A 196 -2.89 -4.47 9.85
CA ALA A 196 -2.30 -5.57 10.62
C ALA A 196 -0.85 -5.26 11.01
N TYR A 197 -0.02 -4.77 10.08
CA TYR A 197 1.34 -4.32 10.39
C TYR A 197 1.35 -3.24 11.48
N SER A 198 0.48 -2.23 11.35
CA SER A 198 0.40 -1.13 12.32
C SER A 198 0.01 -1.63 13.73
N LEU A 199 -0.92 -2.60 13.82
CA LEU A 199 -1.26 -3.26 15.10
C LEU A 199 -0.05 -3.96 15.70
N GLY A 200 0.71 -4.72 14.90
CA GLY A 200 1.94 -5.36 15.36
C GLY A 200 2.89 -4.35 15.99
N VAL A 201 3.08 -3.19 15.35
CA VAL A 201 3.92 -2.11 15.88
C VAL A 201 3.34 -1.51 17.17
N LEU A 202 2.02 -1.30 17.26
CA LEU A 202 1.38 -0.74 18.45
C LEU A 202 1.51 -1.69 19.65
N TYR A 203 1.23 -2.98 19.47
CA TYR A 203 1.38 -3.99 20.53
C TYR A 203 2.83 -4.19 20.96
N HIS A 204 3.77 -4.22 20.01
CA HIS A 204 5.20 -4.34 20.32
C HIS A 204 5.74 -3.14 21.10
N ASN A 205 5.24 -1.93 20.84
CA ASN A 205 5.70 -0.72 21.50
C ASN A 205 4.85 -0.30 22.71
N GLY A 206 3.71 -0.96 22.99
CA GLY A 206 2.79 -0.58 24.06
C GLY A 206 2.18 0.82 23.84
N ARG A 207 1.78 1.14 22.59
CA ARG A 207 1.18 2.44 22.26
C ARG A 207 -0.32 2.30 22.00
N GLY A 208 -1.14 2.91 22.86
CA GLY A 208 -2.61 2.80 22.77
C GLY A 208 -3.17 1.45 23.24
N VAL A 209 -2.29 0.48 23.46
CA VAL A 209 -2.53 -0.85 24.00
C VAL A 209 -1.38 -1.22 24.93
N ASP A 210 -1.59 -2.18 25.85
CA ASP A 210 -0.50 -2.73 26.65
C ASP A 210 0.52 -3.46 25.76
N HIS A 211 1.82 -3.34 26.11
CA HIS A 211 2.87 -4.06 25.41
C HIS A 211 2.62 -5.57 25.47
N ASN A 212 2.60 -6.20 24.29
CA ASN A 212 2.36 -7.63 24.18
C ASN A 212 3.01 -8.20 22.89
N ASP A 213 4.20 -8.82 23.03
CA ASP A 213 4.91 -9.40 21.89
C ASP A 213 4.21 -10.62 21.29
N HIS A 214 3.41 -11.35 22.08
CA HIS A 214 2.62 -12.47 21.57
C HIS A 214 1.52 -12.00 20.60
N GLU A 215 0.83 -10.91 20.93
CA GLU A 215 -0.12 -10.25 20.03
C GLU A 215 0.61 -9.64 18.83
N ALA A 216 1.73 -8.94 19.07
CA ALA A 216 2.51 -8.30 18.02
C ALA A 216 2.95 -9.29 16.93
N VAL A 217 3.49 -10.46 17.32
CA VAL A 217 3.91 -11.49 16.36
C VAL A 217 2.74 -12.05 15.55
N GLY A 218 1.56 -12.17 16.15
CA GLY A 218 0.34 -12.58 15.47
C GLY A 218 -0.06 -11.61 14.37
N TRP A 219 -0.04 -10.33 14.68
CA TRP A 219 -0.37 -9.26 13.72
C TRP A 219 0.69 -9.13 12.61
N PHE A 220 1.99 -9.19 12.95
CA PHE A 220 3.05 -9.19 11.93
C PHE A 220 2.96 -10.41 11.01
N LYS A 221 2.60 -11.59 11.55
CA LYS A 221 2.35 -12.78 10.75
C LYS A 221 1.19 -12.55 9.77
N GLN A 222 0.06 -12.02 10.23
CA GLN A 222 -1.08 -11.72 9.36
C GLN A 222 -0.69 -10.74 8.25
N ALA A 223 0.05 -9.68 8.57
CA ALA A 223 0.56 -8.73 7.58
C ALA A 223 1.49 -9.42 6.56
N ALA A 224 2.43 -10.26 7.04
CA ALA A 224 3.37 -10.99 6.19
C ALA A 224 2.68 -11.98 5.23
N GLU A 225 1.67 -12.68 5.70
CA GLU A 225 0.85 -13.60 4.91
C GLU A 225 0.03 -12.85 3.84
N ALA A 226 -0.40 -11.62 4.14
CA ALA A 226 -1.05 -10.70 3.20
C ALA A 226 -0.05 -9.88 2.35
N ASP A 227 1.21 -10.35 2.22
CA ASP A 227 2.26 -9.81 1.36
C ASP A 227 2.76 -8.42 1.75
N ASN A 228 2.52 -7.94 2.98
CA ASN A 228 3.12 -6.73 3.52
C ASN A 228 4.60 -6.93 3.81
N VAL A 229 5.47 -6.28 3.05
CA VAL A 229 6.93 -6.50 3.13
C VAL A 229 7.53 -6.07 4.47
N PRO A 230 7.18 -4.90 5.06
CA PRO A 230 7.56 -4.59 6.43
C PRO A 230 7.11 -5.65 7.44
N GLY A 231 5.89 -6.15 7.35
CA GLY A 231 5.37 -7.23 8.19
C GLY A 231 6.17 -8.53 8.08
N MET A 232 6.62 -8.89 6.86
CA MET A 232 7.52 -10.04 6.66
C MET A 232 8.83 -9.87 7.43
N VAL A 233 9.40 -8.65 7.41
CA VAL A 233 10.68 -8.36 8.08
C VAL A 233 10.53 -8.44 9.60
N GLU A 234 9.51 -7.79 10.17
CA GLU A 234 9.30 -7.79 11.62
C GLU A 234 8.94 -9.20 12.13
N TYR A 235 8.07 -9.93 11.40
CA TYR A 235 7.77 -11.32 11.74
C TYR A 235 9.02 -12.21 11.72
N ALA A 236 9.88 -12.04 10.70
CA ALA A 236 11.14 -12.76 10.63
C ALA A 236 12.11 -12.42 11.78
N ILE A 237 12.16 -11.16 12.21
CA ILE A 237 12.96 -10.73 13.37
C ILE A 237 12.45 -11.40 14.64
N MET A 238 11.15 -11.40 14.88
CA MET A 238 10.55 -12.01 16.08
C MET A 238 10.77 -13.53 16.10
N LEU A 239 10.61 -14.21 14.97
CA LEU A 239 10.94 -15.64 14.84
C LEU A 239 12.42 -15.93 15.14
N PHE A 240 13.32 -15.09 14.63
CA PHE A 240 14.75 -15.25 14.81
C PHE A 240 15.19 -15.07 16.26
N ASN A 241 14.61 -14.11 16.95
CA ASN A 241 14.92 -13.78 18.34
C ASN A 241 14.18 -14.69 19.34
N GLY A 242 13.00 -15.20 18.98
CA GLY A 242 12.09 -15.88 19.88
C GLY A 242 11.28 -14.87 20.73
N GLU A 243 10.94 -13.70 20.17
CA GLU A 243 10.17 -12.65 20.83
C GLU A 243 8.67 -12.91 20.62
N GLY A 244 7.93 -13.15 21.72
CA GLY A 244 6.51 -13.47 21.67
C GLY A 244 6.14 -14.82 21.01
N VAL A 245 7.12 -15.56 20.50
CA VAL A 245 6.97 -16.83 19.79
C VAL A 245 8.19 -17.72 20.03
N LEU A 246 8.04 -19.03 19.85
CA LEU A 246 9.20 -19.94 19.88
C LEU A 246 10.19 -19.57 18.77
N LYS A 247 11.47 -19.55 19.12
CA LYS A 247 12.55 -19.25 18.18
C LYS A 247 12.55 -20.23 17.01
N ASP A 248 12.48 -19.71 15.78
CA ASP A 248 12.53 -20.47 14.53
C ASP A 248 13.44 -19.76 13.51
N GLU A 249 14.74 -20.09 13.55
CA GLU A 249 15.71 -19.51 12.59
C GLU A 249 15.41 -19.93 11.14
N ALA A 250 14.85 -21.13 10.92
CA ALA A 250 14.50 -21.59 9.58
C ALA A 250 13.26 -20.84 9.03
N GLY A 251 12.26 -20.62 9.85
CA GLY A 251 11.12 -19.75 9.54
C GLY A 251 11.56 -18.33 9.23
N ALA A 252 12.41 -17.77 10.08
CA ALA A 252 12.96 -16.43 9.89
C ALA A 252 13.71 -16.30 8.56
N ALA A 253 14.56 -17.28 8.21
CA ALA A 253 15.30 -17.28 6.95
C ALA A 253 14.36 -17.28 5.73
N ARG A 254 13.29 -18.09 5.76
CA ARG A 254 12.28 -18.11 4.68
C ARG A 254 11.61 -16.75 4.49
N TRP A 255 11.21 -16.07 5.57
CA TRP A 255 10.55 -14.78 5.51
C TRP A 255 11.51 -13.66 5.09
N PHE A 256 12.76 -13.64 5.59
CA PHE A 256 13.76 -12.70 5.11
C PHE A 256 14.05 -12.88 3.61
N LEU A 257 14.17 -14.12 3.13
CA LEU A 257 14.37 -14.38 1.69
C LEU A 257 13.17 -13.92 0.86
N LYS A 258 11.93 -14.15 1.33
CA LYS A 258 10.73 -13.67 0.66
C LYS A 258 10.70 -12.15 0.59
N ALA A 259 11.00 -11.45 1.68
CA ALA A 259 11.08 -9.99 1.71
C ALA A 259 12.25 -9.43 0.87
N ALA A 260 13.38 -10.13 0.83
CA ALA A 260 14.54 -9.79 -0.01
C ALA A 260 14.20 -9.85 -1.51
N GLN A 261 13.42 -10.83 -1.93
CA GLN A 261 12.89 -10.95 -3.30
C GLN A 261 11.93 -9.81 -3.65
N ARG A 262 11.28 -9.17 -2.65
CA ARG A 262 10.46 -7.97 -2.79
C ARG A 262 11.28 -6.68 -2.71
N ASN A 263 12.58 -6.77 -2.95
CA ASN A 263 13.52 -5.66 -2.97
C ASN A 263 13.63 -4.87 -1.65
N ASN A 264 13.41 -5.52 -0.49
CA ASN A 264 13.62 -4.89 0.81
C ASN A 264 15.11 -4.99 1.21
N PRO A 265 15.86 -3.87 1.35
CA PRO A 265 17.29 -3.90 1.57
C PRO A 265 17.68 -4.43 2.95
N VAL A 266 16.84 -4.21 3.98
CA VAL A 266 17.08 -4.77 5.32
C VAL A 266 16.97 -6.28 5.28
N ALA A 267 15.94 -6.82 4.62
CA ALA A 267 15.77 -8.25 4.44
C ALA A 267 16.89 -8.87 3.59
N GLN A 268 17.35 -8.17 2.54
CA GLN A 268 18.49 -8.60 1.73
C GLN A 268 19.77 -8.75 2.59
N ASN A 269 20.07 -7.77 3.45
CA ASN A 269 21.21 -7.88 4.37
C ASN A 269 21.03 -9.03 5.38
N ARG A 270 19.83 -9.19 5.96
CA ARG A 270 19.54 -10.28 6.90
C ARG A 270 19.68 -11.66 6.23
N ALA A 271 19.09 -11.83 5.05
CA ALA A 271 19.20 -13.05 4.25
C ALA A 271 20.66 -13.38 3.91
N ALA A 272 21.45 -12.36 3.51
CA ALA A 272 22.88 -12.52 3.26
C ALA A 272 23.64 -13.06 4.48
N ARG A 273 23.38 -12.49 5.66
CA ARG A 273 24.00 -12.96 6.92
C ARG A 273 23.62 -14.38 7.26
N LEU A 274 22.35 -14.74 7.11
CA LEU A 274 21.87 -16.11 7.40
C LEU A 274 22.48 -17.13 6.44
N LEU A 275 22.51 -16.84 5.14
CA LEU A 275 23.11 -17.70 4.12
C LEU A 275 24.63 -17.84 4.29
N ALA A 276 25.34 -16.76 4.65
CA ALA A 276 26.78 -16.81 4.87
C ALA A 276 27.18 -17.56 6.14
N ALA A 277 26.32 -17.52 7.18
CA ALA A 277 26.56 -18.18 8.47
C ALA A 277 25.94 -19.57 8.58
N GLY A 278 25.07 -19.98 7.65
CA GLY A 278 24.35 -21.26 7.73
C GLY A 278 23.32 -21.30 8.87
N ARG A 279 22.69 -20.15 9.20
CA ARG A 279 21.71 -20.07 10.29
C ARG A 279 20.28 -20.19 9.76
N GLY A 280 19.61 -21.27 10.14
CA GLY A 280 18.25 -21.59 9.68
C GLY A 280 18.16 -21.95 8.20
N VAL A 281 19.26 -21.94 7.47
CA VAL A 281 19.36 -22.22 6.03
C VAL A 281 20.74 -22.80 5.72
N GLN A 282 20.83 -23.63 4.69
CA GLN A 282 22.12 -24.16 4.24
C GLN A 282 23.05 -23.01 3.80
N THR A 283 24.34 -23.09 4.21
CA THR A 283 25.35 -22.10 3.81
C THR A 283 25.47 -22.02 2.28
N ASN A 284 25.34 -20.81 1.76
CA ASN A 284 25.55 -20.52 0.35
C ASN A 284 26.17 -19.12 0.21
N LEU A 285 27.50 -19.09 0.09
CA LEU A 285 28.25 -17.83 0.07
C LEU A 285 27.98 -17.01 -1.21
N VAL A 286 27.78 -17.65 -2.36
CA VAL A 286 27.50 -16.96 -3.64
C VAL A 286 26.14 -16.26 -3.56
N GLU A 287 25.11 -16.96 -3.11
CA GLU A 287 23.77 -16.38 -2.92
C GLU A 287 23.76 -15.30 -1.83
N ALA A 288 24.52 -15.51 -0.73
CA ALA A 288 24.70 -14.53 0.32
C ALA A 288 25.28 -13.22 -0.25
N MET A 289 26.32 -13.32 -1.07
CA MET A 289 26.99 -12.13 -1.64
C MET A 289 26.13 -11.43 -2.68
N LYS A 290 25.28 -12.11 -3.41
CA LYS A 290 24.25 -11.46 -4.26
C LYS A 290 23.36 -10.55 -3.41
N TRP A 291 22.78 -11.07 -2.34
CA TRP A 291 21.92 -10.29 -1.46
C TRP A 291 22.66 -9.17 -0.74
N HIS A 292 23.91 -9.41 -0.33
CA HIS A 292 24.76 -8.39 0.24
C HIS A 292 25.01 -7.22 -0.72
N LEU A 293 25.38 -7.49 -1.98
CA LEU A 293 25.62 -6.44 -2.96
C LEU A 293 24.33 -5.64 -3.29
N LEU A 294 23.17 -6.30 -3.37
CA LEU A 294 21.89 -5.63 -3.54
C LEU A 294 21.59 -4.69 -2.38
N ALA A 295 21.74 -5.15 -1.13
CA ALA A 295 21.56 -4.34 0.08
C ALA A 295 22.54 -3.17 0.14
N ARG A 296 23.83 -3.40 -0.23
CA ARG A 296 24.86 -2.38 -0.29
C ARG A 296 24.55 -1.31 -1.33
N ASN A 297 24.07 -1.68 -2.51
CA ASN A 297 23.63 -0.73 -3.54
C ASN A 297 22.46 0.14 -3.06
N ALA A 298 21.64 -0.36 -2.15
CA ALA A 298 20.57 0.38 -1.47
C ALA A 298 21.02 1.15 -0.22
N GLY A 299 22.34 1.21 0.06
CA GLY A 299 22.93 1.98 1.14
C GLY A 299 23.14 1.22 2.46
N ILE A 300 22.88 -0.09 2.54
CA ILE A 300 23.16 -0.88 3.75
C ILE A 300 24.62 -1.30 3.77
N GLN A 301 25.37 -0.80 4.74
CA GLN A 301 26.77 -1.18 4.98
C GLN A 301 26.86 -2.37 5.94
N ASP A 302 27.75 -3.33 5.66
CA ASP A 302 27.99 -4.50 6.49
C ASP A 302 29.40 -5.03 6.31
N GLU A 303 30.32 -4.55 7.15
CA GLU A 303 31.75 -4.89 7.09
C GLU A 303 32.02 -6.41 7.22
N TRP A 304 31.20 -7.13 8.00
CA TRP A 304 31.36 -8.58 8.13
C TRP A 304 31.06 -9.30 6.81
N LEU A 305 30.04 -8.87 6.07
CA LEU A 305 29.71 -9.40 4.75
C LEU A 305 30.74 -8.94 3.70
N ASP A 306 31.24 -7.69 3.78
CA ASP A 306 32.31 -7.19 2.92
C ASP A 306 33.58 -8.07 3.07
N GLY A 307 33.93 -8.46 4.29
CA GLY A 307 35.01 -9.41 4.55
C GLY A 307 34.78 -10.80 3.95
N ARG A 308 33.50 -11.26 3.87
CA ARG A 308 33.15 -12.52 3.21
C ARG A 308 33.23 -12.44 1.70
N LEU A 309 32.89 -11.29 1.12
CA LEU A 309 33.00 -11.04 -0.31
C LEU A 309 34.43 -11.21 -0.83
N THR A 310 35.44 -10.86 -0.02
CA THR A 310 36.86 -11.03 -0.39
C THR A 310 37.29 -12.50 -0.50
N GLN A 311 36.57 -13.41 0.13
CA GLN A 311 36.85 -14.85 0.13
C GLN A 311 36.40 -15.58 -1.15
N LEU A 312 35.60 -14.90 -2.01
CA LEU A 312 35.14 -15.48 -3.26
C LEU A 312 36.27 -15.57 -4.28
N SER A 313 36.29 -16.68 -5.02
CA SER A 313 37.10 -16.82 -6.24
C SER A 313 36.65 -15.86 -7.34
N ALA A 314 37.48 -15.62 -8.35
CA ALA A 314 37.13 -14.76 -9.48
C ALA A 314 35.86 -15.27 -10.21
N SER A 315 35.73 -16.59 -10.39
CA SER A 315 34.55 -17.19 -11.03
C SER A 315 33.28 -16.99 -10.20
N GLN A 316 33.35 -17.15 -8.88
CA GLN A 316 32.22 -16.92 -7.98
C GLN A 316 31.80 -15.44 -7.96
N ARG A 317 32.74 -14.50 -8.00
CA ARG A 317 32.43 -13.04 -8.11
C ARG A 317 31.70 -12.73 -9.39
N ALA A 318 32.14 -13.29 -10.53
CA ALA A 318 31.45 -13.11 -11.81
C ALA A 318 29.99 -13.64 -11.75
N THR A 319 29.79 -14.80 -11.12
CA THR A 319 28.45 -15.38 -10.91
C THR A 319 27.56 -14.46 -10.04
N VAL A 320 28.11 -13.88 -8.97
CA VAL A 320 27.40 -12.93 -8.11
C VAL A 320 26.99 -11.68 -8.87
N GLU A 321 27.93 -11.09 -9.65
CA GLU A 321 27.67 -9.88 -10.45
C GLU A 321 26.58 -10.11 -11.51
N GLU A 322 26.61 -11.28 -12.17
CA GLU A 322 25.57 -11.68 -13.12
C GLU A 322 24.20 -11.82 -12.43
N ALA A 323 24.16 -12.47 -11.26
CA ALA A 323 22.94 -12.64 -10.49
C ALA A 323 22.34 -11.29 -10.01
N VAL A 324 23.19 -10.35 -9.62
CA VAL A 324 22.77 -8.97 -9.27
C VAL A 324 22.21 -8.24 -10.49
N LYS A 325 22.87 -8.32 -11.65
CA LYS A 325 22.39 -7.72 -12.90
C LYS A 325 21.03 -8.28 -13.29
N LYS A 326 20.88 -9.62 -13.23
CA LYS A 326 19.61 -10.28 -13.54
C LYS A 326 18.48 -9.85 -12.62
N PHE A 327 18.75 -9.68 -11.32
CA PHE A 327 17.74 -9.23 -10.36
C PHE A 327 17.28 -7.79 -10.62
N ASN A 328 18.18 -6.90 -11.05
CA ASN A 328 17.88 -5.50 -11.32
C ASN A 328 17.29 -5.25 -12.72
N GLY A 329 17.41 -6.19 -13.64
CA GLY A 329 16.96 -6.08 -15.04
C GLY A 329 15.66 -6.82 -15.36
N GLY A 330 15.06 -7.50 -14.39
CA GLY A 330 13.74 -8.12 -14.46
C GLY A 330 12.74 -7.30 -13.72
#